data_305bc81e5b5da0dc58b4eba91a119227
#
_entry.id   305bc81e5b5da0dc58b4eba91a119227
#
_cell.length_a   1.000
_cell.length_b   1.000
_cell.length_c   1.000
_cell.angle_alpha   90.00
_cell.angle_beta   90.00
_cell.angle_gamma   90.00
#
_symmetry.space_group_name_H-M   'P 1'
#
loop_
_entity.id
_entity.type
_entity.pdbx_description
1 polymer ?
#
loop_
_entity_poly.entity_id
_entity_poly.type
_entity_poly.pdbx_seq_one_letter_code
_entity_poly.pdbx_strand_id
1 'polypeptide(L)'
;MGNNVLVTHHYWGSPGGGQLVCASAALALEHLGFNPVLTGTFKFNPSKYVDWYGIDISKYPVVTLPLGGIKAFGLWTRLFVWYPAAKAINRYQAVIMFTDEETYKPIVQYRDRGLSIIEYIHFPFEVVVDPRFRGTGLAYGEDPYVTERYSRFPMNIYWGVFTRLLPHYIRENPFNDADLVLTNSRWTAGVAKMVYGEEPTVLNPPIAPNTEIVSEPRPFDERGNWVVMLGRFSEEKRYHWVVGELMPRLLKEVGPVKLIIFGGATTRTQLMYMNRVIDLASRAGLRVSRDLNQEADVYVIPNAPRQLINERMDSGRVFLHATINEHWGIAVAEAMARGLPVVVHKSGGAWSDLVEEGNTGLGYVNVDEAVNSIARLLTDAKAWGHYSSASVVKASSITLQNFMSRFSDLLKSEGLV
;
A
#
# COMPACT_ATOMS: atom_id res chain seq x y z
N MET A 1 -28.02 -3.27 -23.04
CA MET A 1 -26.68 -3.85 -22.87
C MET A 1 -26.50 -4.17 -21.39
N GLY A 2 -25.82 -5.25 -21.04
CA GLY A 2 -25.64 -5.61 -19.63
C GLY A 2 -24.75 -4.60 -18.92
N ASN A 3 -25.15 -4.13 -17.73
CA ASN A 3 -24.38 -3.19 -16.92
C ASN A 3 -23.42 -3.89 -15.94
N ASN A 4 -23.03 -5.14 -16.22
CA ASN A 4 -22.11 -5.86 -15.33
C ASN A 4 -20.67 -5.49 -15.62
N VAL A 5 -19.89 -5.29 -14.55
CA VAL A 5 -18.48 -4.95 -14.61
C VAL A 5 -17.68 -5.89 -13.70
N LEU A 6 -16.46 -6.20 -14.06
CA LEU A 6 -15.59 -7.01 -13.20
C LEU A 6 -14.62 -6.11 -12.45
N VAL A 7 -14.37 -6.48 -11.19
CA VAL A 7 -13.22 -5.99 -10.42
C VAL A 7 -12.37 -7.19 -10.05
N THR A 8 -11.19 -7.24 -10.64
CA THR A 8 -10.28 -8.41 -10.58
C THR A 8 -9.08 -8.10 -9.72
N HIS A 9 -8.86 -8.91 -8.68
CA HIS A 9 -7.72 -8.84 -7.79
C HIS A 9 -7.28 -10.26 -7.39
N HIS A 10 -5.99 -10.52 -7.40
CA HIS A 10 -5.46 -11.86 -7.11
C HIS A 10 -5.87 -12.39 -5.73
N TYR A 11 -5.71 -11.61 -4.68
CA TYR A 11 -5.87 -12.06 -3.28
C TYR A 11 -6.66 -11.07 -2.40
N TRP A 12 -7.96 -11.26 -2.33
CA TRP A 12 -8.87 -10.44 -1.51
C TRP A 12 -8.86 -10.76 0.01
N GLY A 13 -8.13 -11.80 0.43
CA GLY A 13 -8.28 -12.41 1.77
C GLY A 13 -7.48 -11.77 2.90
N SER A 14 -6.84 -10.61 2.70
CA SER A 14 -6.14 -9.85 3.74
C SER A 14 -6.20 -8.36 3.46
N PRO A 15 -6.11 -7.48 4.47
CA PRO A 15 -6.06 -6.04 4.23
C PRO A 15 -4.74 -5.62 3.55
N GLY A 16 -4.82 -4.67 2.63
CA GLY A 16 -3.69 -4.09 1.91
C GLY A 16 -4.14 -2.97 0.95
N GLY A 17 -3.17 -2.30 0.32
CA GLY A 17 -3.44 -1.17 -0.57
C GLY A 17 -4.21 -1.54 -1.83
N GLY A 18 -3.85 -2.65 -2.48
CA GLY A 18 -4.54 -3.14 -3.67
C GLY A 18 -6.00 -3.48 -3.38
N GLN A 19 -6.25 -4.17 -2.27
CA GLN A 19 -7.60 -4.51 -1.83
C GLN A 19 -8.46 -3.27 -1.59
N LEU A 20 -7.90 -2.20 -0.98
CA LEU A 20 -8.62 -0.94 -0.79
C LEU A 20 -8.94 -0.27 -2.12
N VAL A 21 -7.99 -0.20 -3.06
CA VAL A 21 -8.20 0.38 -4.39
C VAL A 21 -9.28 -0.38 -5.15
N CYS A 22 -9.21 -1.72 -5.19
CA CYS A 22 -10.20 -2.55 -5.89
C CYS A 22 -11.60 -2.43 -5.27
N ALA A 23 -11.71 -2.40 -3.93
CA ALA A 23 -12.99 -2.17 -3.26
C ALA A 23 -13.55 -0.78 -3.57
N SER A 24 -12.70 0.24 -3.60
CA SER A 24 -13.08 1.62 -3.94
C SER A 24 -13.52 1.75 -5.41
N ALA A 25 -12.84 1.06 -6.33
CA ALA A 25 -13.22 1.00 -7.74
C ALA A 25 -14.58 0.31 -7.93
N ALA A 26 -14.86 -0.77 -7.17
CA ALA A 26 -16.16 -1.44 -7.20
C ALA A 26 -17.30 -0.50 -6.78
N LEU A 27 -17.11 0.27 -5.69
CA LEU A 27 -18.07 1.27 -5.25
C LEU A 27 -18.27 2.40 -6.27
N ALA A 28 -17.17 2.86 -6.89
CA ALA A 28 -17.24 3.91 -7.92
C ALA A 28 -18.03 3.45 -9.14
N LEU A 29 -17.80 2.23 -9.61
CA LEU A 29 -18.53 1.63 -10.72
C LEU A 29 -20.01 1.40 -10.38
N GLU A 30 -20.33 0.97 -9.15
CA GLU A 30 -21.72 0.88 -8.69
C GLU A 30 -22.38 2.26 -8.68
N HIS A 31 -21.69 3.30 -8.20
CA HIS A 31 -22.23 4.67 -8.18
C HIS A 31 -22.55 5.22 -9.60
N LEU A 32 -21.85 4.72 -10.62
CA LEU A 32 -22.13 5.00 -12.04
C LEU A 32 -23.28 4.14 -12.62
N GLY A 33 -23.92 3.29 -11.82
CA GLY A 33 -25.05 2.46 -12.23
C GLY A 33 -24.67 1.09 -12.80
N PHE A 34 -23.42 0.66 -12.65
CA PHE A 34 -22.99 -0.69 -13.00
C PHE A 34 -23.22 -1.69 -11.86
N ASN A 35 -23.18 -2.99 -12.22
CA ASN A 35 -23.27 -4.10 -11.28
C ASN A 35 -21.90 -4.77 -11.14
N PRO A 36 -21.12 -4.47 -10.09
CA PRO A 36 -19.82 -5.06 -9.89
C PRO A 36 -19.89 -6.55 -9.59
N VAL A 37 -18.97 -7.31 -10.17
CA VAL A 37 -18.70 -8.73 -9.89
C VAL A 37 -17.23 -8.83 -9.48
N LEU A 38 -16.97 -9.35 -8.29
CA LEU A 38 -15.61 -9.51 -7.78
C LEU A 38 -15.00 -10.81 -8.28
N THR A 39 -13.80 -10.75 -8.83
CA THR A 39 -13.09 -11.93 -9.28
C THR A 39 -11.71 -12.04 -8.63
N GLY A 40 -11.28 -13.26 -8.37
CA GLY A 40 -10.00 -13.50 -7.73
C GLY A 40 -9.61 -14.96 -7.71
N THR A 41 -8.39 -15.26 -7.30
CA THR A 41 -7.89 -16.65 -7.31
C THR A 41 -8.44 -17.45 -6.14
N PHE A 42 -8.53 -16.87 -4.96
CA PHE A 42 -8.91 -17.57 -3.73
C PHE A 42 -10.28 -17.14 -3.21
N LYS A 43 -10.99 -18.08 -2.57
CA LYS A 43 -12.18 -17.73 -1.79
C LYS A 43 -11.83 -16.78 -0.66
N PHE A 44 -12.68 -15.79 -0.44
CA PHE A 44 -12.56 -14.81 0.63
C PHE A 44 -13.94 -14.45 1.21
N ASN A 45 -13.94 -13.75 2.34
CA ASN A 45 -15.15 -13.23 2.95
C ASN A 45 -15.24 -11.72 2.71
N PRO A 46 -16.12 -11.24 1.81
CA PRO A 46 -16.27 -9.82 1.49
C PRO A 46 -16.72 -8.96 2.70
N SER A 47 -17.46 -9.52 3.66
CA SER A 47 -17.94 -8.78 4.84
C SER A 47 -16.81 -8.24 5.74
N LYS A 48 -15.61 -8.82 5.67
CA LYS A 48 -14.44 -8.31 6.41
C LYS A 48 -13.98 -6.92 5.97
N TYR A 49 -14.40 -6.47 4.79
CA TYR A 49 -14.03 -5.16 4.26
C TYR A 49 -14.65 -4.01 5.05
N VAL A 50 -15.78 -4.26 5.72
CA VAL A 50 -16.37 -3.31 6.67
C VAL A 50 -15.42 -3.10 7.86
N ASP A 51 -14.88 -4.17 8.43
CA ASP A 51 -13.94 -4.08 9.56
C ASP A 51 -12.59 -3.48 9.13
N TRP A 52 -12.11 -3.84 7.94
CA TRP A 52 -10.78 -3.40 7.48
C TRP A 52 -10.76 -1.95 6.99
N TYR A 53 -11.82 -1.52 6.29
CA TYR A 53 -11.82 -0.24 5.58
C TYR A 53 -13.07 0.62 5.82
N GLY A 54 -14.13 0.07 6.43
CA GLY A 54 -15.43 0.74 6.48
C GLY A 54 -16.18 0.68 5.14
N ILE A 55 -15.87 -0.29 4.27
CA ILE A 55 -16.43 -0.47 2.94
C ILE A 55 -17.19 -1.79 2.87
N ASP A 56 -18.46 -1.76 2.48
CA ASP A 56 -19.27 -2.97 2.26
C ASP A 56 -19.28 -3.40 0.80
N ILE A 57 -18.58 -4.50 0.50
CA ILE A 57 -18.58 -5.18 -0.79
C ILE A 57 -19.26 -6.56 -0.73
N SER A 58 -19.94 -6.88 0.38
CA SER A 58 -20.55 -8.20 0.59
C SER A 58 -21.76 -8.47 -0.31
N LYS A 59 -22.37 -7.42 -0.84
CA LYS A 59 -23.50 -7.48 -1.78
C LYS A 59 -23.12 -7.90 -3.20
N TYR A 60 -21.83 -7.86 -3.56
CA TYR A 60 -21.39 -8.18 -4.92
C TYR A 60 -21.20 -9.69 -5.11
N PRO A 61 -21.60 -10.23 -6.26
CA PRO A 61 -21.26 -11.61 -6.63
C PRO A 61 -19.76 -11.84 -6.65
N VAL A 62 -19.32 -13.04 -6.23
CA VAL A 62 -17.90 -13.40 -6.18
C VAL A 62 -17.66 -14.62 -7.06
N VAL A 63 -16.65 -14.54 -7.94
CA VAL A 63 -16.21 -15.66 -8.79
C VAL A 63 -14.72 -15.92 -8.52
N THR A 64 -14.43 -17.10 -7.97
CA THR A 64 -13.05 -17.51 -7.63
C THR A 64 -12.77 -18.92 -8.13
N LEU A 65 -11.50 -19.32 -8.11
CA LEU A 65 -11.14 -20.72 -8.28
C LEU A 65 -11.66 -21.55 -7.10
N PRO A 66 -11.99 -22.83 -7.31
CA PRO A 66 -12.43 -23.72 -6.22
C PRO A 66 -11.28 -24.12 -5.27
N LEU A 67 -10.12 -23.49 -5.39
CA LEU A 67 -8.93 -23.78 -4.60
C LEU A 67 -9.07 -23.23 -3.17
N GLY A 68 -8.93 -24.10 -2.18
CA GLY A 68 -8.61 -23.68 -0.83
C GLY A 68 -7.23 -23.02 -0.80
N GLY A 69 -7.06 -21.97 -0.01
CA GLY A 69 -5.85 -21.15 0.02
C GLY A 69 -4.56 -21.92 0.35
N ILE A 70 -3.93 -22.52 -0.63
CA ILE A 70 -2.59 -23.10 -0.49
C ILE A 70 -1.60 -21.96 -0.57
N LYS A 71 -1.27 -21.37 0.58
CA LYS A 71 -0.35 -20.22 0.73
C LYS A 71 1.04 -20.45 0.11
N ALA A 72 1.45 -21.72 -0.08
CA ALA A 72 2.76 -22.07 -0.62
C ALA A 72 2.95 -21.71 -2.12
N PHE A 73 1.88 -21.50 -2.87
CA PHE A 73 1.91 -21.24 -4.31
C PHE A 73 1.37 -19.85 -4.70
N GLY A 74 1.48 -18.88 -3.82
CA GLY A 74 0.90 -17.54 -4.01
C GLY A 74 1.27 -16.86 -5.33
N LEU A 75 2.55 -16.89 -5.75
CA LEU A 75 2.97 -16.34 -7.04
C LEU A 75 2.39 -17.11 -8.23
N TRP A 76 2.38 -18.44 -8.16
CA TRP A 76 1.87 -19.28 -9.25
C TRP A 76 0.38 -19.11 -9.45
N THR A 77 -0.37 -18.96 -8.37
CA THR A 77 -1.81 -18.75 -8.45
C THR A 77 -2.16 -17.39 -9.06
N ARG A 78 -1.25 -16.43 -8.98
CA ARG A 78 -1.36 -15.13 -9.67
C ARG A 78 -1.41 -15.29 -11.19
N LEU A 79 -0.68 -16.26 -11.76
CA LEU A 79 -0.71 -16.56 -13.19
C LEU A 79 -2.10 -16.96 -13.69
N PHE A 80 -3.00 -17.40 -12.82
CA PHE A 80 -4.31 -17.93 -13.18
C PHE A 80 -5.49 -17.01 -12.81
N VAL A 81 -5.24 -15.77 -12.40
CA VAL A 81 -6.30 -14.79 -12.06
C VAL A 81 -7.21 -14.51 -13.25
N TRP A 82 -6.70 -14.63 -14.48
CA TRP A 82 -7.47 -14.50 -15.71
C TRP A 82 -8.59 -15.52 -15.85
N TYR A 83 -8.45 -16.73 -15.29
CA TYR A 83 -9.44 -17.81 -15.50
C TYR A 83 -10.79 -17.51 -14.80
N PRO A 84 -10.86 -17.15 -13.50
CA PRO A 84 -12.12 -16.71 -12.91
C PRO A 84 -12.65 -15.43 -13.57
N ALA A 85 -11.80 -14.52 -14.06
CA ALA A 85 -12.23 -13.36 -14.81
C ALA A 85 -12.90 -13.76 -16.13
N ALA A 86 -12.29 -14.64 -16.95
CA ALA A 86 -12.89 -15.13 -18.18
C ALA A 86 -14.24 -15.83 -17.95
N LYS A 87 -14.33 -16.64 -16.88
CA LYS A 87 -15.59 -17.31 -16.49
C LYS A 87 -16.67 -16.29 -16.12
N ALA A 88 -16.29 -15.22 -15.40
CA ALA A 88 -17.21 -14.16 -15.00
C ALA A 88 -17.64 -13.31 -16.22
N ILE A 89 -16.73 -12.96 -17.14
CA ILE A 89 -17.06 -12.26 -18.40
C ILE A 89 -18.17 -13.02 -19.14
N ASN A 90 -17.98 -14.31 -19.38
CA ASN A 90 -18.94 -15.12 -20.10
C ASN A 90 -20.27 -15.30 -19.37
N ARG A 91 -20.24 -15.46 -18.03
CA ARG A 91 -21.43 -15.67 -17.21
C ARG A 91 -22.30 -14.42 -17.06
N TYR A 92 -21.67 -13.28 -16.83
CA TYR A 92 -22.34 -12.03 -16.51
C TYR A 92 -22.41 -11.07 -17.70
N GLN A 93 -21.81 -11.41 -18.85
CA GLN A 93 -21.73 -10.55 -20.04
C GLN A 93 -21.15 -9.18 -19.67
N ALA A 94 -20.01 -9.20 -18.95
CA ALA A 94 -19.38 -7.99 -18.46
C ALA A 94 -18.86 -7.10 -19.60
N VAL A 95 -19.02 -5.80 -19.48
CA VAL A 95 -18.63 -4.80 -20.48
C VAL A 95 -17.35 -4.03 -20.10
N ILE A 96 -16.99 -4.04 -18.81
CA ILE A 96 -15.75 -3.42 -18.28
C ILE A 96 -15.08 -4.43 -17.34
N MET A 97 -13.76 -4.48 -17.38
CA MET A 97 -12.92 -5.15 -16.38
C MET A 97 -11.94 -4.13 -15.80
N PHE A 98 -12.08 -3.82 -14.51
CA PHE A 98 -11.02 -3.18 -13.73
C PHE A 98 -10.12 -4.25 -13.14
N THR A 99 -8.81 -4.11 -13.29
CA THR A 99 -7.81 -5.04 -12.74
C THR A 99 -6.59 -4.31 -12.21
N ASP A 100 -6.04 -4.76 -11.09
CA ASP A 100 -4.73 -4.37 -10.59
C ASP A 100 -3.68 -5.49 -10.75
N GLU A 101 -4.00 -6.48 -11.59
CA GLU A 101 -3.14 -7.60 -11.90
C GLU A 101 -2.66 -7.53 -13.36
N GLU A 102 -1.40 -7.81 -13.58
CA GLU A 102 -0.77 -7.77 -14.90
C GLU A 102 -0.95 -9.07 -15.70
N THR A 103 -1.41 -10.15 -15.05
CA THR A 103 -1.51 -11.49 -15.67
C THR A 103 -2.86 -11.74 -16.32
N TYR A 104 -3.30 -10.81 -17.18
CA TYR A 104 -4.58 -10.90 -17.91
C TYR A 104 -4.44 -11.06 -19.43
N LYS A 105 -3.25 -11.39 -19.95
CA LYS A 105 -3.05 -11.61 -21.40
C LYS A 105 -4.14 -12.46 -22.08
N PRO A 106 -4.63 -13.57 -21.48
CA PRO A 106 -5.72 -14.35 -22.10
C PRO A 106 -7.06 -13.61 -22.16
N ILE A 107 -7.22 -12.50 -21.43
CA ILE A 107 -8.44 -11.68 -21.44
C ILE A 107 -8.44 -10.66 -22.59
N VAL A 108 -7.28 -10.23 -23.07
CA VAL A 108 -7.15 -9.17 -24.10
C VAL A 108 -8.01 -9.45 -25.33
N GLN A 109 -8.15 -10.73 -25.75
CA GLN A 109 -9.01 -11.13 -26.88
C GLN A 109 -10.51 -10.81 -26.69
N TYR A 110 -10.97 -10.56 -25.45
CA TYR A 110 -12.36 -10.19 -25.21
C TYR A 110 -12.64 -8.73 -25.58
N ARG A 111 -11.62 -7.89 -25.81
CA ARG A 111 -11.78 -6.53 -26.34
C ARG A 111 -12.44 -6.55 -27.71
N ASP A 112 -12.13 -7.52 -28.57
CA ASP A 112 -12.77 -7.72 -29.86
C ASP A 112 -14.30 -8.01 -29.75
N ARG A 113 -14.75 -8.34 -28.53
CA ARG A 113 -16.15 -8.60 -28.21
C ARG A 113 -16.81 -7.47 -27.41
N GLY A 114 -16.14 -6.30 -27.31
CA GLY A 114 -16.64 -5.11 -26.64
C GLY A 114 -16.35 -5.05 -25.14
N LEU A 115 -15.39 -5.83 -24.60
CA LEU A 115 -14.90 -5.64 -23.23
C LEU A 115 -13.89 -4.50 -23.19
N SER A 116 -14.12 -3.49 -22.35
CA SER A 116 -13.12 -2.49 -22.03
C SER A 116 -12.28 -2.94 -20.83
N ILE A 117 -10.97 -2.71 -20.87
CA ILE A 117 -10.04 -3.08 -19.80
C ILE A 117 -9.43 -1.82 -19.19
N ILE A 118 -9.50 -1.73 -17.85
CA ILE A 118 -8.88 -0.68 -17.05
C ILE A 118 -7.81 -1.36 -16.18
N GLU A 119 -6.53 -1.07 -16.43
CA GLU A 119 -5.44 -1.56 -15.59
C GLU A 119 -5.00 -0.51 -14.59
N TYR A 120 -4.88 -0.90 -13.32
CA TYR A 120 -4.34 -0.07 -12.25
C TYR A 120 -2.97 -0.60 -11.81
N ILE A 121 -1.90 0.07 -12.19
CA ILE A 121 -0.52 -0.33 -11.90
C ILE A 121 -0.13 0.15 -10.50
N HIS A 122 -0.01 -0.76 -9.55
CA HIS A 122 0.56 -0.45 -8.22
C HIS A 122 2.06 -0.22 -8.29
N PHE A 123 2.75 -1.03 -9.07
CA PHE A 123 4.15 -0.90 -9.42
C PHE A 123 4.44 -1.84 -10.59
N PRO A 124 5.21 -1.42 -11.62
CA PRO A 124 5.50 -2.28 -12.77
C PRO A 124 6.18 -3.58 -12.34
N PHE A 125 5.52 -4.71 -12.55
CA PHE A 125 6.03 -6.02 -12.14
C PHE A 125 7.32 -6.40 -12.90
N GLU A 126 7.49 -5.86 -14.09
CA GLU A 126 8.69 -6.01 -14.91
C GLU A 126 9.97 -5.56 -14.17
N VAL A 127 9.89 -4.51 -13.37
CA VAL A 127 11.03 -4.05 -12.53
C VAL A 127 11.52 -5.16 -11.58
N VAL A 128 10.61 -6.02 -11.12
CA VAL A 128 10.92 -7.11 -10.20
C VAL A 128 11.48 -8.35 -10.91
N VAL A 129 10.97 -8.65 -12.12
CA VAL A 129 11.26 -9.92 -12.80
C VAL A 129 12.27 -9.79 -13.94
N ASP A 130 12.36 -8.64 -14.61
CA ASP A 130 13.24 -8.43 -15.74
C ASP A 130 14.67 -8.10 -15.27
N PRO A 131 15.69 -8.88 -15.72
CA PRO A 131 17.08 -8.62 -15.36
C PRO A 131 17.59 -7.22 -15.71
N ARG A 132 16.98 -6.54 -16.71
CA ARG A 132 17.38 -5.19 -17.13
C ARG A 132 17.23 -4.14 -16.02
N PHE A 133 16.29 -4.36 -15.10
CA PHE A 133 16.04 -3.43 -14.00
C PHE A 133 16.75 -3.80 -12.70
N ARG A 134 17.57 -4.87 -12.70
CA ARG A 134 18.35 -5.23 -11.50
C ARG A 134 19.39 -4.15 -11.20
N GLY A 135 19.44 -3.74 -9.93
CA GLY A 135 20.40 -2.73 -9.47
C GLY A 135 20.09 -1.29 -9.90
N THR A 136 18.94 -1.04 -10.52
CA THR A 136 18.51 0.33 -10.88
C THR A 136 18.05 1.15 -9.68
N GLY A 137 17.84 0.53 -8.52
CA GLY A 137 17.32 1.19 -7.32
C GLY A 137 15.82 1.55 -7.40
N LEU A 138 15.10 1.07 -8.42
CA LEU A 138 13.66 1.37 -8.60
C LEU A 138 12.76 0.56 -7.66
N ALA A 139 13.14 -0.68 -7.32
CA ALA A 139 12.39 -1.51 -6.37
C ALA A 139 12.46 -0.93 -4.94
N TYR A 140 11.71 -1.50 -4.00
CA TYR A 140 11.89 -1.19 -2.58
C TYR A 140 13.36 -1.33 -2.17
N GLY A 141 13.90 -0.33 -1.47
CA GLY A 141 15.34 -0.25 -1.19
C GLY A 141 15.93 -1.42 -0.41
N GLU A 142 15.13 -2.15 0.36
CA GLU A 142 15.52 -3.34 1.10
C GLU A 142 14.46 -4.42 0.93
N ASP A 143 14.22 -4.82 -0.32
CA ASP A 143 13.32 -5.93 -0.61
C ASP A 143 14.12 -7.22 -0.82
N PRO A 144 14.25 -8.08 0.22
CA PRO A 144 14.90 -9.37 0.10
C PRO A 144 14.05 -10.37 -0.66
N TYR A 145 12.83 -9.98 -1.04
CA TYR A 145 11.83 -10.89 -1.58
C TYR A 145 12.31 -11.59 -2.84
N VAL A 146 13.02 -10.87 -3.71
CA VAL A 146 13.55 -11.42 -4.96
C VAL A 146 15.01 -11.87 -4.82
N THR A 147 15.84 -11.11 -4.11
CA THR A 147 17.28 -11.35 -4.05
C THR A 147 17.68 -12.45 -3.08
N GLU A 148 17.11 -12.50 -1.88
CA GLU A 148 17.48 -13.50 -0.88
C GLU A 148 16.56 -14.73 -0.87
N ARG A 149 15.24 -14.50 -0.91
CA ARG A 149 14.26 -15.57 -0.77
C ARG A 149 14.30 -16.54 -1.94
N TYR A 150 14.51 -16.03 -3.15
CA TYR A 150 14.48 -16.83 -4.38
C TYR A 150 15.88 -17.18 -4.92
N SER A 151 16.97 -16.82 -4.22
CA SER A 151 18.33 -17.20 -4.61
C SER A 151 18.73 -18.60 -4.18
N ARG A 152 18.09 -19.18 -3.17
CA ARG A 152 18.46 -20.47 -2.55
C ARG A 152 17.49 -21.59 -2.91
N PHE A 153 18.02 -22.83 -2.97
CA PHE A 153 17.20 -24.04 -3.14
C PHE A 153 16.22 -24.20 -1.95
N PRO A 154 14.96 -24.60 -2.18
CA PRO A 154 14.29 -24.92 -3.46
C PRO A 154 13.62 -23.70 -4.13
N MET A 155 13.71 -22.52 -3.53
CA MET A 155 12.97 -21.32 -3.99
C MET A 155 13.52 -20.77 -5.33
N ASN A 156 14.79 -21.01 -5.64
CA ASN A 156 15.37 -20.65 -6.94
C ASN A 156 14.71 -21.43 -8.09
N ILE A 157 14.39 -22.71 -7.90
CA ILE A 157 13.64 -23.51 -8.90
C ILE A 157 12.21 -22.97 -9.02
N TYR A 158 11.54 -22.72 -7.88
CA TYR A 158 10.21 -22.13 -7.84
C TYR A 158 10.14 -20.83 -8.65
N TRP A 159 11.10 -19.91 -8.44
CA TRP A 159 11.22 -18.65 -9.16
C TRP A 159 11.55 -18.85 -10.63
N GLY A 160 12.51 -19.71 -10.96
CA GLY A 160 12.92 -19.98 -12.33
C GLY A 160 11.79 -20.55 -13.20
N VAL A 161 10.95 -21.42 -12.64
CA VAL A 161 9.78 -21.93 -13.39
C VAL A 161 8.68 -20.86 -13.49
N PHE A 162 8.45 -20.07 -12.42
CA PHE A 162 7.50 -18.97 -12.46
C PHE A 162 7.86 -17.96 -13.55
N THR A 163 9.11 -17.46 -13.58
CA THR A 163 9.56 -16.48 -14.57
C THR A 163 9.54 -17.02 -16.01
N ARG A 164 9.70 -18.33 -16.20
CA ARG A 164 9.58 -18.98 -17.52
C ARG A 164 8.13 -19.04 -18.02
N LEU A 165 7.16 -19.21 -17.11
CA LEU A 165 5.74 -19.29 -17.46
C LEU A 165 5.10 -17.90 -17.56
N LEU A 166 5.61 -16.92 -16.84
CA LEU A 166 5.04 -15.57 -16.75
C LEU A 166 4.74 -14.93 -18.12
N PRO A 167 5.62 -14.99 -19.16
CA PRO A 167 5.36 -14.37 -20.46
C PRO A 167 4.11 -14.89 -21.20
N HIS A 168 3.60 -16.07 -20.82
CA HIS A 168 2.37 -16.61 -21.40
C HIS A 168 1.10 -16.00 -20.82
N TYR A 169 1.20 -15.34 -19.67
CA TYR A 169 0.05 -14.86 -18.90
C TYR A 169 0.08 -13.35 -18.64
N ILE A 170 1.29 -12.75 -18.53
CA ILE A 170 1.44 -11.31 -18.39
C ILE A 170 1.07 -10.63 -19.71
N ARG A 171 0.35 -9.50 -19.63
CA ARG A 171 0.07 -8.66 -20.80
C ARG A 171 1.39 -8.16 -21.41
N GLU A 172 1.36 -7.76 -22.67
CA GLU A 172 2.57 -7.34 -23.37
C GLU A 172 2.96 -5.89 -23.05
N ASN A 173 2.03 -4.98 -23.25
CA ASN A 173 2.18 -3.58 -22.88
C ASN A 173 0.82 -3.06 -22.40
N PRO A 174 0.72 -2.48 -21.18
CA PRO A 174 -0.56 -2.01 -20.65
C PRO A 174 -1.25 -1.00 -21.57
N PHE A 175 -0.51 -0.14 -22.25
CA PHE A 175 -1.07 0.89 -23.14
C PHE A 175 -1.61 0.36 -24.47
N ASN A 176 -1.24 -0.86 -24.87
CA ASN A 176 -1.80 -1.56 -26.03
C ASN A 176 -2.96 -2.49 -25.60
N ASP A 177 -2.85 -3.09 -24.43
CA ASP A 177 -3.71 -4.18 -23.97
C ASP A 177 -4.89 -3.71 -23.11
N ALA A 178 -4.84 -2.49 -22.56
CA ALA A 178 -5.92 -1.85 -21.83
C ALA A 178 -6.42 -0.56 -22.52
N ASP A 179 -7.65 -0.15 -22.21
CA ASP A 179 -8.27 1.06 -22.74
C ASP A 179 -8.00 2.27 -21.85
N LEU A 180 -7.70 2.03 -20.57
CA LEU A 180 -7.27 3.05 -19.60
C LEU A 180 -6.24 2.46 -18.67
N VAL A 181 -5.09 3.13 -18.55
CA VAL A 181 -3.99 2.75 -17.65
C VAL A 181 -3.86 3.77 -16.52
N LEU A 182 -4.04 3.30 -15.30
CA LEU A 182 -4.01 4.10 -14.07
C LEU A 182 -2.82 3.70 -13.20
N THR A 183 -2.42 4.58 -12.29
CA THR A 183 -1.41 4.28 -11.27
C THR A 183 -1.63 5.06 -9.98
N ASN A 184 -0.93 4.66 -8.91
CA ASN A 184 -1.14 5.17 -7.56
C ASN A 184 -0.45 6.53 -7.28
N SER A 185 0.61 6.90 -7.98
CA SER A 185 1.40 8.09 -7.70
C SER A 185 2.17 8.61 -8.93
N ARG A 186 2.55 9.88 -8.90
CA ARG A 186 3.43 10.48 -9.91
C ARG A 186 4.77 9.76 -9.99
N TRP A 187 5.29 9.32 -8.85
CA TRP A 187 6.54 8.55 -8.83
C TRP A 187 6.39 7.21 -9.56
N THR A 188 5.33 6.45 -9.29
CA THR A 188 5.06 5.19 -10.00
C THR A 188 4.77 5.43 -11.48
N ALA A 189 4.09 6.55 -11.84
CA ALA A 189 3.90 6.94 -13.23
C ALA A 189 5.24 7.15 -13.96
N GLY A 190 6.19 7.82 -13.32
CA GLY A 190 7.55 7.97 -13.85
C GLY A 190 8.29 6.65 -14.03
N VAL A 191 8.15 5.71 -13.10
CA VAL A 191 8.72 4.36 -13.22
C VAL A 191 8.04 3.59 -14.37
N ALA A 192 6.72 3.64 -14.49
CA ALA A 192 5.98 3.02 -15.58
C ALA A 192 6.40 3.58 -16.94
N LYS A 193 6.60 4.90 -17.06
CA LYS A 193 7.14 5.53 -18.27
C LYS A 193 8.52 5.01 -18.65
N MET A 194 9.41 4.78 -17.66
CA MET A 194 10.72 4.18 -17.94
C MET A 194 10.61 2.73 -18.42
N VAL A 195 9.61 1.99 -17.97
CA VAL A 195 9.42 0.57 -18.32
C VAL A 195 8.72 0.41 -19.67
N TYR A 196 7.63 1.17 -19.91
CA TYR A 196 6.71 0.98 -21.02
C TYR A 196 6.84 2.05 -22.12
N GLY A 197 7.53 3.17 -21.86
CA GLY A 197 7.66 4.30 -22.78
C GLY A 197 6.52 5.33 -22.69
N GLU A 198 5.43 5.01 -22.01
CA GLU A 198 4.23 5.84 -21.83
C GLU A 198 3.91 6.04 -20.34
N GLU A 199 3.21 7.11 -20.01
CA GLU A 199 2.93 7.51 -18.63
C GLU A 199 1.44 7.26 -18.29
N PRO A 200 1.14 6.40 -17.28
CA PRO A 200 -0.24 6.16 -16.86
C PRO A 200 -0.84 7.38 -16.14
N THR A 201 -2.16 7.49 -16.20
CA THR A 201 -2.89 8.52 -15.45
C THR A 201 -2.87 8.24 -13.96
N VAL A 202 -2.53 9.25 -13.16
CA VAL A 202 -2.46 9.10 -11.71
C VAL A 202 -3.85 9.19 -11.08
N LEU A 203 -4.26 8.14 -10.39
CA LEU A 203 -5.42 8.06 -9.52
C LEU A 203 -4.96 7.59 -8.13
N ASN A 204 -4.71 8.53 -7.24
CA ASN A 204 -4.18 8.22 -5.90
C ASN A 204 -5.16 7.34 -5.10
N PRO A 205 -4.68 6.30 -4.40
CA PRO A 205 -5.51 5.49 -3.50
C PRO A 205 -6.18 6.34 -2.41
N PRO A 206 -7.42 6.03 -2.02
CA PRO A 206 -8.11 6.78 -0.99
C PRO A 206 -7.62 6.40 0.41
N ILE A 207 -7.90 7.26 1.38
CA ILE A 207 -7.89 6.89 2.80
C ILE A 207 -9.13 6.03 3.07
N ALA A 208 -8.94 4.95 3.82
CA ALA A 208 -10.05 4.09 4.22
C ALA A 208 -11.05 4.85 5.11
N PRO A 209 -12.36 4.79 4.84
CA PRO A 209 -13.37 5.53 5.60
C PRO A 209 -13.32 5.34 7.12
N ASN A 210 -12.95 4.15 7.61
CA ASN A 210 -12.84 3.87 9.05
C ASN A 210 -11.61 4.52 9.71
N THR A 211 -10.76 5.22 8.97
CA THR A 211 -9.64 5.98 9.55
C THR A 211 -10.12 7.31 10.13
N GLU A 212 -11.18 7.89 9.58
CA GLU A 212 -11.72 9.20 9.93
C GLU A 212 -10.69 10.34 9.84
N ILE A 213 -11.03 11.38 9.11
CA ILE A 213 -10.19 12.59 9.03
C ILE A 213 -10.63 13.52 10.16
N VAL A 214 -9.70 13.86 11.05
CA VAL A 214 -10.01 14.78 12.15
C VAL A 214 -10.13 16.21 11.61
N SER A 215 -11.18 16.93 12.06
CA SER A 215 -11.32 18.35 11.74
C SER A 215 -10.38 19.23 12.57
N GLU A 216 -10.18 18.86 13.81
CA GLU A 216 -9.32 19.56 14.77
C GLU A 216 -8.34 18.57 15.41
N PRO A 217 -7.08 18.55 14.98
CA PRO A 217 -6.06 17.72 15.60
C PRO A 217 -5.82 18.11 17.06
N ARG A 218 -5.57 17.12 17.93
CA ARG A 218 -5.16 17.39 19.32
C ARG A 218 -3.94 18.32 19.32
N PRO A 219 -3.91 19.38 20.17
CA PRO A 219 -2.80 20.34 20.22
C PRO A 219 -1.47 19.71 20.60
N PHE A 220 -0.36 20.36 20.20
CA PHE A 220 1.01 19.89 20.47
C PHE A 220 1.26 19.58 21.95
N ASP A 221 0.84 20.45 22.87
CA ASP A 221 1.10 20.33 24.30
C ASP A 221 0.34 19.16 24.97
N GLU A 222 -0.72 18.68 24.33
CA GLU A 222 -1.48 17.53 24.78
C GLU A 222 -0.94 16.21 24.21
N ARG A 223 0.09 16.25 23.37
CA ARG A 223 0.70 15.08 22.72
C ARG A 223 2.01 14.71 23.40
N GLY A 224 2.23 13.40 23.55
CA GLY A 224 3.48 12.88 24.08
C GLY A 224 4.62 12.89 23.06
N ASN A 225 5.86 12.85 23.54
CA ASN A 225 7.07 12.67 22.74
C ASN A 225 7.13 11.26 22.15
N TRP A 226 6.26 10.98 21.22
CA TRP A 226 6.09 9.65 20.63
C TRP A 226 6.25 9.72 19.11
N VAL A 227 7.07 8.81 18.60
CA VAL A 227 7.18 8.51 17.18
C VAL A 227 6.34 7.27 16.89
N VAL A 228 5.43 7.34 15.94
CA VAL A 228 4.53 6.25 15.58
C VAL A 228 4.93 5.72 14.21
N MET A 229 4.94 4.39 14.05
CA MET A 229 5.10 3.69 12.79
C MET A 229 3.99 2.68 12.59
N LEU A 230 3.55 2.51 11.35
CA LEU A 230 2.51 1.54 10.97
C LEU A 230 2.87 0.84 9.66
N GLY A 231 2.81 -0.50 9.66
CA GLY A 231 3.01 -1.31 8.47
C GLY A 231 3.22 -2.78 8.81
N ARG A 232 3.25 -3.66 7.82
CA ARG A 232 3.56 -5.08 8.05
C ARG A 232 4.96 -5.22 8.65
N PHE A 233 5.17 -6.25 9.47
CA PHE A 233 6.53 -6.60 9.90
C PHE A 233 7.28 -7.30 8.75
N SER A 234 7.96 -6.48 7.94
CA SER A 234 8.71 -6.92 6.75
C SER A 234 9.90 -6.00 6.51
N GLU A 235 10.91 -6.51 5.81
CA GLU A 235 12.23 -5.85 5.66
C GLU A 235 12.11 -4.46 5.01
N GLU A 236 11.22 -4.31 4.01
CA GLU A 236 11.02 -3.04 3.31
C GLU A 236 10.51 -1.90 4.22
N LYS A 237 9.93 -2.23 5.40
CA LYS A 237 9.50 -1.22 6.38
C LYS A 237 10.66 -0.71 7.26
N ARG A 238 11.82 -1.33 7.18
CA ARG A 238 13.09 -0.91 7.77
C ARG A 238 13.05 -0.62 9.29
N TYR A 239 12.17 -1.32 10.02
CA TYR A 239 12.11 -1.17 11.48
C TYR A 239 13.45 -1.51 12.16
N HIS A 240 14.21 -2.46 11.61
CA HIS A 240 15.56 -2.83 12.05
C HIS A 240 16.53 -1.64 11.99
N TRP A 241 16.49 -0.83 10.92
CA TRP A 241 17.29 0.39 10.79
C TRP A 241 16.84 1.44 11.82
N VAL A 242 15.51 1.60 12.03
CA VAL A 242 14.99 2.57 12.99
C VAL A 242 15.46 2.25 14.40
N VAL A 243 15.34 1.00 14.86
CA VAL A 243 15.75 0.64 16.23
C VAL A 243 17.26 0.53 16.40
N GLY A 244 18.01 0.14 15.34
CA GLY A 244 19.46 -0.05 15.40
C GLY A 244 20.28 1.24 15.23
N GLU A 245 19.82 2.16 14.40
CA GLU A 245 20.58 3.34 14.03
C GLU A 245 19.91 4.67 14.42
N LEU A 246 18.61 4.82 14.08
CA LEU A 246 17.92 6.11 14.26
C LEU A 246 17.60 6.38 15.74
N MET A 247 16.96 5.44 16.44
CA MET A 247 16.52 5.66 17.83
C MET A 247 17.66 5.96 18.78
N PRO A 248 18.83 5.28 18.76
CA PRO A 248 19.95 5.64 19.63
C PRO A 248 20.48 7.06 19.42
N ARG A 249 20.44 7.57 18.18
CA ARG A 249 20.84 8.95 17.87
C ARG A 249 19.76 9.95 18.30
N LEU A 250 18.49 9.65 18.04
CA LEU A 250 17.38 10.51 18.41
C LEU A 250 17.28 10.69 19.93
N LEU A 251 17.50 9.64 20.73
CA LEU A 251 17.54 9.73 22.19
C LEU A 251 18.67 10.62 22.72
N LYS A 252 19.81 10.67 22.02
CA LYS A 252 20.92 11.58 22.35
C LYS A 252 20.59 13.02 22.01
N GLU A 253 19.85 13.26 20.94
CA GLU A 253 19.52 14.59 20.43
C GLU A 253 18.40 15.26 21.21
N VAL A 254 17.29 14.57 21.47
CA VAL A 254 16.08 15.16 22.05
C VAL A 254 15.73 14.66 23.46
N GLY A 255 16.55 13.76 24.03
CA GLY A 255 16.26 13.15 25.32
C GLY A 255 15.15 12.08 25.23
N PRO A 256 14.33 11.90 26.28
CA PRO A 256 13.34 10.82 26.32
C PRO A 256 12.30 10.94 25.21
N VAL A 257 12.29 9.96 24.31
CA VAL A 257 11.29 9.78 23.25
C VAL A 257 10.90 8.31 23.16
N LYS A 258 9.64 8.03 22.88
CA LYS A 258 9.11 6.67 22.72
C LYS A 258 8.82 6.37 21.27
N LEU A 259 9.17 5.15 20.83
CA LEU A 259 8.81 4.62 19.50
C LEU A 259 7.71 3.59 19.65
N ILE A 260 6.63 3.72 18.87
CA ILE A 260 5.57 2.71 18.78
C ILE A 260 5.52 2.18 17.36
N ILE A 261 5.68 0.86 17.22
CA ILE A 261 5.60 0.15 15.94
C ILE A 261 4.35 -0.71 15.96
N PHE A 262 3.35 -0.32 15.17
CA PHE A 262 2.18 -1.14 14.88
C PHE A 262 2.39 -1.92 13.59
N GLY A 263 2.00 -3.19 13.56
CA GLY A 263 2.14 -3.94 12.34
C GLY A 263 1.41 -5.27 12.28
N GLY A 264 1.12 -5.73 11.06
CA GLY A 264 0.63 -7.08 10.81
C GLY A 264 1.75 -8.11 11.01
N ALA A 265 1.50 -9.14 11.86
CA ALA A 265 2.40 -10.26 12.12
C ALA A 265 1.61 -11.57 12.16
N THR A 266 1.13 -12.05 11.02
CA THR A 266 0.30 -13.25 10.89
C THR A 266 1.02 -14.43 10.24
N THR A 267 2.12 -14.18 9.52
CA THR A 267 2.93 -15.21 8.88
C THR A 267 4.22 -15.48 9.66
N ARG A 268 4.79 -16.67 9.45
CA ARG A 268 6.09 -17.04 10.08
C ARG A 268 7.19 -16.03 9.74
N THR A 269 7.27 -15.57 8.50
CA THR A 269 8.28 -14.59 8.07
C THR A 269 8.12 -13.26 8.80
N GLN A 270 6.88 -12.76 8.91
CA GLN A 270 6.59 -11.54 9.64
C GLN A 270 6.95 -11.64 11.13
N LEU A 271 6.63 -12.79 11.78
CA LEU A 271 6.99 -13.04 13.17
C LEU A 271 8.51 -13.11 13.36
N MET A 272 9.23 -13.75 12.43
CA MET A 272 10.70 -13.81 12.48
C MET A 272 11.32 -12.43 12.36
N TYR A 273 10.84 -11.59 11.43
CA TYR A 273 11.32 -10.23 11.28
C TYR A 273 10.98 -9.36 12.51
N MET A 274 9.77 -9.47 13.04
CA MET A 274 9.39 -8.78 14.28
C MET A 274 10.32 -9.14 15.45
N ASN A 275 10.63 -10.42 15.64
CA ASN A 275 11.55 -10.85 16.70
C ASN A 275 12.97 -10.32 16.46
N ARG A 276 13.44 -10.29 15.20
CA ARG A 276 14.71 -9.66 14.85
C ARG A 276 14.75 -8.18 15.23
N VAL A 277 13.67 -7.43 15.00
CA VAL A 277 13.57 -6.02 15.41
C VAL A 277 13.67 -5.86 16.92
N ILE A 278 12.97 -6.71 17.68
CA ILE A 278 13.04 -6.73 19.15
C ILE A 278 14.48 -7.00 19.63
N ASP A 279 15.13 -8.02 19.07
CA ASP A 279 16.50 -8.39 19.43
C ASP A 279 17.49 -7.25 19.12
N LEU A 280 17.34 -6.60 17.97
CA LEU A 280 18.20 -5.47 17.59
C LEU A 280 18.01 -4.26 18.51
N ALA A 281 16.75 -3.92 18.85
CA ALA A 281 16.45 -2.86 19.80
C ALA A 281 17.10 -3.13 21.17
N SER A 282 16.96 -4.36 21.69
CA SER A 282 17.58 -4.77 22.96
C SER A 282 19.10 -4.70 22.92
N ARG A 283 19.74 -5.11 21.81
CA ARG A 283 21.20 -4.99 21.61
C ARG A 283 21.67 -3.53 21.50
N ALA A 284 20.81 -2.63 21.00
CA ALA A 284 21.07 -1.21 20.98
C ALA A 284 20.88 -0.52 22.35
N GLY A 285 20.56 -1.31 23.41
CA GLY A 285 20.38 -0.80 24.78
C GLY A 285 18.98 -0.21 25.02
N LEU A 286 18.01 -0.42 24.13
CA LEU A 286 16.65 0.08 24.26
C LEU A 286 15.79 -0.90 25.05
N ARG A 287 14.96 -0.40 25.96
CA ARG A 287 13.93 -1.19 26.65
C ARG A 287 12.77 -1.44 25.69
N VAL A 288 12.42 -2.69 25.48
CA VAL A 288 11.35 -3.08 24.55
C VAL A 288 10.19 -3.70 25.29
N SER A 289 8.96 -3.30 24.95
CA SER A 289 7.73 -3.92 25.46
C SER A 289 6.72 -4.19 24.35
N ARG A 290 5.84 -5.15 24.61
CA ARG A 290 4.61 -5.41 23.85
C ARG A 290 3.36 -4.91 24.55
N ASP A 291 3.52 -4.37 25.74
CA ASP A 291 2.46 -3.82 26.58
C ASP A 291 2.69 -2.32 26.75
N LEU A 292 1.74 -1.52 26.30
CA LEU A 292 1.80 -0.05 26.38
C LEU A 292 1.69 0.49 27.82
N ASN A 293 1.31 -0.35 28.79
CA ASN A 293 1.26 0.01 30.22
C ASN A 293 2.61 -0.18 30.93
N GLN A 294 3.58 -0.83 30.29
CA GLN A 294 4.93 -0.99 30.81
C GLN A 294 5.84 0.16 30.34
N GLU A 295 6.78 0.56 31.19
CA GLU A 295 7.76 1.59 30.80
C GLU A 295 8.79 1.02 29.82
N ALA A 296 8.85 1.56 28.59
CA ALA A 296 9.77 1.16 27.53
C ALA A 296 10.14 2.32 26.62
N ASP A 297 11.23 2.17 25.87
CA ASP A 297 11.67 3.11 24.85
C ASP A 297 11.07 2.74 23.47
N VAL A 298 10.85 1.44 23.25
CA VAL A 298 10.27 0.90 22.01
C VAL A 298 9.11 -0.05 22.33
N TYR A 299 7.97 0.21 21.73
CA TYR A 299 6.80 -0.67 21.80
C TYR A 299 6.58 -1.36 20.46
N VAL A 300 6.50 -2.69 20.47
CA VAL A 300 6.27 -3.52 19.28
C VAL A 300 4.91 -4.20 19.43
N ILE A 301 3.89 -3.64 18.79
CA ILE A 301 2.48 -4.03 18.98
C ILE A 301 1.94 -4.70 17.71
N PRO A 302 1.97 -6.05 17.63
CA PRO A 302 1.45 -6.76 16.47
C PRO A 302 -0.09 -6.81 16.47
N ASN A 303 -0.68 -6.69 15.29
CA ASN A 303 -2.11 -6.91 15.03
C ASN A 303 -3.05 -6.06 15.93
N ALA A 304 -2.65 -4.84 16.25
CA ALA A 304 -3.44 -3.92 17.05
C ALA A 304 -4.79 -3.60 16.38
N PRO A 305 -5.88 -3.41 17.15
CA PRO A 305 -7.13 -2.93 16.61
C PRO A 305 -7.00 -1.49 16.10
N ARG A 306 -7.80 -1.13 15.08
CA ARG A 306 -7.76 0.20 14.45
C ARG A 306 -7.94 1.34 15.46
N GLN A 307 -8.86 1.19 16.40
CA GLN A 307 -9.09 2.20 17.43
C GLN A 307 -7.82 2.54 18.22
N LEU A 308 -7.06 1.54 18.67
CA LEU A 308 -5.81 1.76 19.40
C LEU A 308 -4.75 2.46 18.51
N ILE A 309 -4.68 2.11 17.23
CA ILE A 309 -3.77 2.76 16.28
C ILE A 309 -4.13 4.25 16.15
N ASN A 310 -5.41 4.56 15.95
CA ASN A 310 -5.90 5.93 15.85
C ASN A 310 -5.61 6.73 17.13
N GLU A 311 -5.91 6.18 18.31
CA GLU A 311 -5.64 6.80 19.61
C GLU A 311 -4.14 7.15 19.79
N ARG A 312 -3.25 6.27 19.32
CA ARG A 312 -1.78 6.52 19.40
C ARG A 312 -1.30 7.51 18.35
N MET A 313 -1.90 7.54 17.17
CA MET A 313 -1.67 8.61 16.20
C MET A 313 -2.13 9.98 16.73
N ASP A 314 -3.26 10.02 17.43
CA ASP A 314 -3.79 11.25 18.05
C ASP A 314 -2.94 11.74 19.22
N SER A 315 -2.22 10.86 19.88
CA SER A 315 -1.37 11.19 21.06
C SER A 315 0.10 11.29 20.76
N GLY A 316 0.57 10.89 19.58
CA GLY A 316 1.95 11.02 19.14
C GLY A 316 2.22 12.38 18.49
N ARG A 317 3.50 12.76 18.36
CA ARG A 317 3.91 14.00 17.68
C ARG A 317 4.43 13.78 16.28
N VAL A 318 4.92 12.59 15.96
CA VAL A 318 5.54 12.29 14.66
C VAL A 318 5.12 10.93 14.15
N PHE A 319 4.77 10.84 12.87
CA PHE A 319 4.70 9.58 12.15
C PHE A 319 5.95 9.39 11.29
N LEU A 320 6.68 8.31 11.49
CA LEU A 320 7.85 7.96 10.69
C LEU A 320 7.51 6.85 9.70
N HIS A 321 7.81 7.08 8.42
CA HIS A 321 7.75 6.07 7.38
C HIS A 321 9.14 5.81 6.80
N ALA A 322 9.73 4.65 7.10
CA ALA A 322 11.13 4.39 6.78
C ALA A 322 11.35 3.66 5.45
N THR A 323 10.30 3.26 4.75
CA THR A 323 10.38 2.57 3.45
C THR A 323 11.02 3.47 2.40
N ILE A 324 12.05 2.95 1.72
CA ILE A 324 12.65 3.59 0.55
C ILE A 324 11.81 3.18 -0.67
N ASN A 325 11.54 4.13 -1.56
CA ASN A 325 10.71 3.92 -2.76
C ASN A 325 9.29 3.41 -2.42
N GLU A 326 8.68 3.92 -1.35
CA GLU A 326 7.27 3.60 -1.08
C GLU A 326 6.40 4.05 -2.25
N HIS A 327 5.63 3.14 -2.83
CA HIS A 327 4.88 3.42 -4.05
C HIS A 327 3.76 4.45 -3.84
N TRP A 328 3.09 4.42 -2.67
CA TRP A 328 2.10 5.42 -2.26
C TRP A 328 2.23 5.77 -0.78
N GLY A 329 2.01 4.81 0.12
CA GLY A 329 2.09 5.02 1.56
C GLY A 329 0.73 5.23 2.24
N ILE A 330 -0.17 4.25 2.18
CA ILE A 330 -1.49 4.35 2.84
C ILE A 330 -1.35 4.70 4.33
N ALA A 331 -0.40 4.10 5.04
CA ALA A 331 -0.16 4.41 6.45
C ALA A 331 0.29 5.87 6.69
N VAL A 332 0.98 6.48 5.72
CA VAL A 332 1.32 7.92 5.75
C VAL A 332 0.05 8.76 5.61
N ALA A 333 -0.81 8.42 4.64
CA ALA A 333 -2.09 9.09 4.44
C ALA A 333 -3.01 8.95 5.66
N GLU A 334 -3.05 7.78 6.30
CA GLU A 334 -3.80 7.54 7.54
C GLU A 334 -3.28 8.40 8.70
N ALA A 335 -1.96 8.55 8.85
CA ALA A 335 -1.37 9.44 9.86
C ALA A 335 -1.72 10.91 9.58
N MET A 336 -1.66 11.34 8.32
CA MET A 336 -2.07 12.69 7.91
C MET A 336 -3.54 12.96 8.21
N ALA A 337 -4.42 11.96 8.04
CA ALA A 337 -5.84 12.05 8.40
C ALA A 337 -6.07 12.31 9.89
N ARG A 338 -5.16 11.86 10.76
CA ARG A 338 -5.17 12.12 12.21
C ARG A 338 -4.46 13.42 12.62
N GLY A 339 -4.07 14.24 11.63
CA GLY A 339 -3.30 15.46 11.87
C GLY A 339 -1.92 15.20 12.50
N LEU A 340 -1.35 14.02 12.26
CA LEU A 340 -0.03 13.66 12.74
C LEU A 340 1.01 14.01 11.66
N PRO A 341 1.93 14.96 11.92
CA PRO A 341 2.99 15.29 10.98
C PRO A 341 3.85 14.10 10.61
N VAL A 342 4.18 13.99 9.33
CA VAL A 342 4.86 12.82 8.78
C VAL A 342 6.31 13.12 8.38
N VAL A 343 7.18 12.13 8.59
CA VAL A 343 8.58 12.12 8.12
C VAL A 343 8.76 10.88 7.25
N VAL A 344 9.15 11.08 5.97
CA VAL A 344 9.27 10.00 4.98
C VAL A 344 10.65 10.04 4.32
N HIS A 345 11.08 8.94 3.71
CA HIS A 345 12.26 8.94 2.85
C HIS A 345 11.99 9.77 1.58
N LYS A 346 12.97 10.58 1.13
CA LYS A 346 12.88 11.45 -0.07
C LYS A 346 12.89 10.62 -1.36
N SER A 347 12.03 9.60 -1.43
CA SER A 347 11.82 8.77 -2.61
C SER A 347 10.42 8.18 -2.61
N GLY A 348 9.93 7.77 -3.78
CA GLY A 348 8.62 7.14 -3.91
C GLY A 348 7.44 8.11 -3.87
N GLY A 349 6.23 7.55 -3.96
CA GLY A 349 4.97 8.28 -3.97
C GLY A 349 4.64 8.96 -2.64
N ALA A 350 5.12 8.41 -1.52
CA ALA A 350 4.95 9.07 -0.23
C ALA A 350 5.62 10.46 -0.21
N TRP A 351 6.79 10.60 -0.84
CA TRP A 351 7.50 11.87 -0.96
C TRP A 351 6.89 12.77 -2.04
N SER A 352 6.68 12.25 -3.25
CA SER A 352 6.23 13.07 -4.39
C SER A 352 4.78 13.52 -4.29
N ASP A 353 3.89 12.68 -3.73
CA ASP A 353 2.44 12.91 -3.79
C ASP A 353 1.81 13.21 -2.43
N LEU A 354 2.22 12.55 -1.34
CA LEU A 354 1.66 12.80 -0.01
C LEU A 354 2.36 13.97 0.67
N VAL A 355 3.69 13.95 0.74
CA VAL A 355 4.48 15.01 1.37
C VAL A 355 4.72 16.19 0.44
N GLU A 356 4.45 16.03 -0.87
CA GLU A 356 4.59 17.09 -1.89
C GLU A 356 5.95 17.79 -1.81
N GLU A 357 7.01 16.96 -1.73
CA GLU A 357 8.41 17.39 -1.69
C GLU A 357 8.75 18.37 -0.55
N GLY A 358 8.04 18.25 0.58
CA GLY A 358 8.29 19.03 1.78
C GLY A 358 7.19 20.03 2.15
N ASN A 359 6.13 20.16 1.35
CA ASN A 359 5.04 21.11 1.62
C ASN A 359 4.11 20.64 2.75
N THR A 360 3.82 19.34 2.81
CA THR A 360 2.84 18.79 3.76
C THR A 360 3.45 17.83 4.79
N GLY A 361 4.78 17.73 4.83
CA GLY A 361 5.54 16.90 5.76
C GLY A 361 7.03 17.10 5.59
N LEU A 362 7.85 16.31 6.29
CA LEU A 362 9.31 16.37 6.18
C LEU A 362 9.88 15.13 5.51
N GLY A 363 11.06 15.26 4.90
CA GLY A 363 11.75 14.16 4.25
C GLY A 363 13.20 14.03 4.69
N TYR A 364 13.79 12.84 4.44
CA TYR A 364 15.19 12.54 4.73
C TYR A 364 15.78 11.61 3.67
N VAL A 365 17.09 11.60 3.52
CA VAL A 365 17.85 10.63 2.71
C VAL A 365 18.82 9.79 3.55
N ASN A 366 19.21 10.28 4.73
CA ASN A 366 20.13 9.59 5.64
C ASN A 366 19.66 9.73 7.10
N VAL A 367 20.34 9.03 8.01
CA VAL A 367 19.93 8.98 9.42
C VAL A 367 20.00 10.34 10.10
N ASP A 368 20.97 11.19 9.77
CA ASP A 368 21.14 12.50 10.43
C ASP A 368 20.01 13.46 10.00
N GLU A 369 19.62 13.46 8.71
CA GLU A 369 18.43 14.19 8.26
C GLU A 369 17.14 13.65 8.91
N ALA A 370 17.01 12.33 9.09
CA ALA A 370 15.87 11.76 9.77
C ALA A 370 15.79 12.20 11.23
N VAL A 371 16.90 12.15 11.96
CA VAL A 371 16.98 12.63 13.34
C VAL A 371 16.60 14.12 13.42
N ASN A 372 17.17 14.97 12.57
CA ASN A 372 16.88 16.41 12.56
C ASN A 372 15.40 16.69 12.25
N SER A 373 14.80 15.99 11.29
CA SER A 373 13.39 16.14 10.91
C SER A 373 12.46 15.74 12.05
N ILE A 374 12.74 14.61 12.69
CA ILE A 374 11.95 14.11 13.82
C ILE A 374 12.14 15.02 15.04
N ALA A 375 13.38 15.39 15.38
CA ALA A 375 13.69 16.29 16.50
C ALA A 375 12.95 17.63 16.37
N ARG A 376 12.94 18.21 15.17
CA ARG A 376 12.19 19.44 14.88
C ARG A 376 10.71 19.30 15.21
N LEU A 377 10.06 18.23 14.78
CA LEU A 377 8.63 17.99 15.04
C LEU A 377 8.35 17.63 16.51
N LEU A 378 9.31 17.09 17.24
CA LEU A 378 9.17 16.79 18.66
C LEU A 378 9.31 18.01 19.56
N THR A 379 10.06 19.06 19.12
CA THR A 379 10.47 20.18 19.98
C THR A 379 9.95 21.56 19.53
N ASP A 380 9.62 21.73 18.26
CA ASP A 380 9.12 23.00 17.70
C ASP A 380 7.59 22.93 17.47
N ALA A 381 6.83 23.46 18.44
CA ALA A 381 5.37 23.49 18.38
C ALA A 381 4.83 24.26 17.16
N LYS A 382 5.55 25.29 16.68
CA LYS A 382 5.13 26.09 15.51
C LYS A 382 5.30 25.27 14.22
N ALA A 383 6.44 24.62 14.04
CA ALA A 383 6.67 23.74 12.91
C ALA A 383 5.68 22.56 12.94
N TRP A 384 5.46 21.97 14.11
CA TRP A 384 4.51 20.89 14.30
C TRP A 384 3.10 21.33 13.87
N GLY A 385 2.59 22.46 14.35
CA GLY A 385 1.25 22.98 14.02
C GLY A 385 1.09 23.24 12.52
N HIS A 386 2.12 23.77 11.86
CA HIS A 386 2.13 23.96 10.42
C HIS A 386 1.92 22.63 9.66
N TYR A 387 2.75 21.62 9.94
CA TYR A 387 2.67 20.33 9.26
C TYR A 387 1.45 19.50 9.67
N SER A 388 0.95 19.66 10.90
CA SER A 388 -0.30 19.04 11.34
C SER A 388 -1.50 19.54 10.51
N SER A 389 -1.62 20.86 10.38
CA SER A 389 -2.69 21.47 9.56
C SER A 389 -2.57 21.10 8.08
N ALA A 390 -1.35 21.16 7.53
CA ALA A 390 -1.09 20.77 6.14
C ALA A 390 -1.43 19.27 5.88
N SER A 391 -1.14 18.40 6.84
CA SER A 391 -1.50 16.96 6.78
C SER A 391 -3.01 16.76 6.67
N VAL A 392 -3.81 17.44 7.49
CA VAL A 392 -5.30 17.33 7.44
C VAL A 392 -5.86 17.83 6.12
N VAL A 393 -5.35 18.97 5.62
CA VAL A 393 -5.76 19.51 4.33
C VAL A 393 -5.45 18.50 3.21
N LYS A 394 -4.27 17.92 3.22
CA LYS A 394 -3.88 16.89 2.25
C LYS A 394 -4.77 15.66 2.36
N ALA A 395 -5.00 15.14 3.56
CA ALA A 395 -5.87 13.98 3.80
C ALA A 395 -7.29 14.22 3.28
N SER A 396 -7.83 15.43 3.43
CA SER A 396 -9.15 15.82 2.94
C SER A 396 -9.27 15.80 1.42
N SER A 397 -8.16 15.85 0.69
CA SER A 397 -8.13 15.74 -0.78
C SER A 397 -8.10 14.30 -1.31
N ILE A 398 -7.81 13.30 -0.44
CA ILE A 398 -7.64 11.89 -0.82
C ILE A 398 -8.65 10.97 -0.13
N THR A 399 -9.90 11.45 -0.02
CA THR A 399 -11.02 10.66 0.51
C THR A 399 -11.54 9.65 -0.49
N LEU A 400 -12.30 8.65 -0.02
CA LEU A 400 -13.00 7.70 -0.89
C LEU A 400 -13.93 8.44 -1.88
N GLN A 401 -14.64 9.47 -1.43
CA GLN A 401 -15.53 10.25 -2.30
C GLN A 401 -14.76 10.94 -3.43
N ASN A 402 -13.61 11.54 -3.13
CA ASN A 402 -12.77 12.17 -4.14
C ASN A 402 -12.18 11.15 -5.11
N PHE A 403 -11.80 9.97 -4.62
CA PHE A 403 -11.34 8.86 -5.48
C PHE A 403 -12.46 8.45 -6.46
N MET A 404 -13.67 8.23 -5.96
CA MET A 404 -14.82 7.84 -6.77
C MET A 404 -15.16 8.91 -7.83
N SER A 405 -15.16 10.20 -7.45
CA SER A 405 -15.41 11.31 -8.38
C SER A 405 -14.36 11.36 -9.48
N ARG A 406 -13.07 11.37 -9.12
CA ARG A 406 -11.96 11.40 -10.09
C ARG A 406 -11.97 10.18 -11.02
N PHE A 407 -12.22 8.99 -10.48
CA PHE A 407 -12.31 7.77 -11.29
C PHE A 407 -13.49 7.86 -12.27
N SER A 408 -14.65 8.34 -11.82
CA SER A 408 -15.82 8.56 -12.69
C SER A 408 -15.53 9.56 -13.82
N ASP A 409 -14.83 10.65 -13.50
CA ASP A 409 -14.47 11.68 -14.49
C ASP A 409 -13.49 11.12 -15.54
N LEU A 410 -12.54 10.30 -15.12
CA LEU A 410 -11.60 9.62 -16.02
C LEU A 410 -12.33 8.64 -16.95
N LEU A 411 -13.28 7.86 -16.44
CA LEU A 411 -14.06 6.94 -17.28
C LEU A 411 -14.88 7.68 -18.33
N LYS A 412 -15.47 8.83 -17.97
CA LYS A 412 -16.22 9.67 -18.90
C LYS A 412 -15.32 10.31 -19.95
N SER A 413 -14.14 10.81 -19.56
CA SER A 413 -13.20 11.45 -20.50
C SER A 413 -12.68 10.47 -21.56
N GLU A 414 -12.56 9.19 -21.19
CA GLU A 414 -12.13 8.11 -22.10
C GLU A 414 -13.30 7.47 -22.87
N GLY A 415 -14.55 7.95 -22.64
CA GLY A 415 -15.74 7.40 -23.31
C GLY A 415 -16.08 5.97 -22.91
N LEU A 416 -15.67 5.55 -21.73
CA LEU A 416 -15.92 4.20 -21.20
C LEU A 416 -17.27 4.08 -20.48
N VAL A 417 -17.88 5.22 -20.16
CA VAL A 417 -19.19 5.33 -19.48
C VAL A 417 -19.98 6.55 -19.97
#